data_8e77d1c0c7d8132cb89ed34bbded9f6f
#
_entry.id   8e77d1c0c7d8132cb89ed34bbded9f6f
#
_cell.length_a   1.000
_cell.length_b   1.000
_cell.length_c   1.000
_cell.angle_alpha   90.00
_cell.angle_beta   90.00
_cell.angle_gamma   90.00
#
_symmetry.space_group_name_H-M   'P 1'
#
loop_
_entity.id
_entity.type
_entity.pdbx_description
1 polymer ?
#
loop_
_entity_poly.entity_id
_entity_poly.type
_entity_poly.pdbx_seq_one_letter_code
_entity_poly.pdbx_strand_id
1 'polypeptide(L)'
;MHSAEPSSSIPSATPAPASPPQRSSRRRRVLLVLLISFASLIVLAAIGILVWANVGVMQAESGPLAKVRTNPAVSIHETPDSFILSPADGASGTGLVFIPGAKVSADAYLYKLSGVVVKSGLTVVVTKPILNLAFFDQRPLTTFTNAAPDVDTWFVGGHSLGGVRACQYAAEPDVSGLILLGSYCANDLAEVDTRALSLSGSADLLSTPDKIMDAAHLLPTATTFFPIEGANHARFGDYGVQAGDGVASLDSSIVRDVITAEVDSFIRTG
;
A
#
# COMPACT_ATOMS: atom_id res chain seq x y z
N MET A 1 40.99 -84.81 -69.89
CA MET A 1 40.85 -84.73 -68.44
C MET A 1 41.11 -83.29 -68.05
N HIS A 2 40.04 -82.53 -67.83
CA HIS A 2 40.14 -81.18 -67.39
C HIS A 2 39.25 -81.07 -66.17
N SER A 3 39.88 -80.85 -65.05
CA SER A 3 39.20 -80.62 -63.78
C SER A 3 38.83 -79.14 -63.73
N ALA A 4 37.57 -78.86 -63.49
CA ALA A 4 37.10 -77.53 -63.24
C ALA A 4 37.04 -77.26 -61.69
N GLU A 5 37.71 -76.22 -61.27
CA GLU A 5 37.56 -75.70 -59.91
C GLU A 5 36.27 -74.84 -59.71
N PRO A 6 35.59 -74.94 -58.58
CA PRO A 6 34.45 -74.06 -58.32
C PRO A 6 34.89 -72.73 -57.77
N SER A 7 34.47 -71.64 -58.37
CA SER A 7 34.63 -70.27 -57.92
C SER A 7 33.73 -70.00 -56.79
N SER A 8 34.30 -69.67 -55.59
CA SER A 8 33.61 -69.25 -54.38
C SER A 8 33.36 -67.72 -54.45
N SER A 9 32.11 -67.35 -54.65
CA SER A 9 31.66 -65.93 -54.52
C SER A 9 31.37 -65.56 -53.06
N ILE A 10 32.16 -64.64 -52.51
CA ILE A 10 31.93 -64.04 -51.16
C ILE A 10 30.79 -63.05 -51.28
N PRO A 11 29.73 -63.15 -50.41
CA PRO A 11 28.67 -62.15 -50.41
C PRO A 11 29.18 -60.84 -49.82
N SER A 12 28.96 -59.73 -50.50
CA SER A 12 29.27 -58.37 -50.11
C SER A 12 28.38 -58.01 -48.95
N ALA A 13 28.96 -57.76 -47.79
CA ALA A 13 28.26 -57.28 -46.62
C ALA A 13 27.83 -55.77 -46.75
N THR A 14 26.55 -55.50 -46.76
CA THR A 14 25.98 -54.13 -46.73
C THR A 14 26.36 -53.49 -45.43
N PRO A 15 26.93 -52.26 -45.39
CA PRO A 15 27.24 -51.58 -44.16
C PRO A 15 25.95 -51.21 -43.42
N ALA A 16 25.91 -51.48 -42.11
CA ALA A 16 24.79 -51.11 -41.23
C ALA A 16 24.59 -49.58 -41.19
N PRO A 17 23.36 -49.11 -41.16
CA PRO A 17 23.08 -47.68 -41.11
C PRO A 17 23.67 -47.05 -39.82
N ALA A 18 24.37 -45.93 -40.00
CA ALA A 18 24.97 -45.19 -38.89
C ALA A 18 23.88 -44.69 -37.91
N SER A 19 24.06 -44.97 -36.63
CA SER A 19 23.15 -44.52 -35.58
C SER A 19 23.04 -42.99 -35.55
N PRO A 20 21.83 -42.40 -35.42
CA PRO A 20 21.66 -40.95 -35.40
C PRO A 20 22.35 -40.33 -34.17
N PRO A 21 22.91 -39.11 -34.29
CA PRO A 21 23.71 -38.50 -33.23
C PRO A 21 22.88 -38.21 -32.00
N GLN A 22 23.27 -38.74 -30.83
CA GLN A 22 22.67 -38.56 -29.51
C GLN A 22 22.74 -37.11 -28.94
N ARG A 23 23.02 -36.09 -29.78
CA ARG A 23 23.17 -34.68 -29.36
C ARG A 23 21.88 -34.03 -28.88
N SER A 24 20.70 -34.52 -29.21
CA SER A 24 19.41 -33.91 -28.86
C SER A 24 19.03 -34.10 -27.37
N SER A 25 19.38 -35.22 -26.75
CA SER A 25 19.00 -35.53 -25.37
C SER A 25 19.80 -34.71 -24.33
N ARG A 26 21.08 -34.46 -24.58
CA ARG A 26 21.92 -33.64 -23.67
C ARG A 26 21.51 -32.18 -23.70
N ARG A 27 21.21 -31.60 -24.85
CA ARG A 27 20.71 -30.21 -24.97
C ARG A 27 19.36 -30.03 -24.27
N ARG A 28 18.44 -30.98 -24.41
CA ARG A 28 17.15 -30.97 -23.71
C ARG A 28 17.30 -31.04 -22.18
N ARG A 29 18.20 -31.90 -21.67
CA ARG A 29 18.49 -31.98 -20.22
C ARG A 29 19.11 -30.69 -19.69
N VAL A 30 20.07 -30.10 -20.39
CA VAL A 30 20.67 -28.81 -19.98
C VAL A 30 19.62 -27.71 -19.99
N LEU A 31 18.77 -27.62 -21.02
CA LEU A 31 17.70 -26.65 -21.09
C LEU A 31 16.69 -26.84 -19.94
N LEU A 32 16.32 -28.08 -19.64
CA LEU A 32 15.42 -28.42 -18.55
C LEU A 32 16.02 -28.00 -17.19
N VAL A 33 17.30 -28.29 -16.95
CA VAL A 33 17.99 -27.88 -15.72
C VAL A 33 18.05 -26.36 -15.61
N LEU A 34 18.35 -25.65 -16.70
CA LEU A 34 18.35 -24.18 -16.71
C LEU A 34 16.96 -23.60 -16.41
N LEU A 35 15.91 -24.18 -17.01
CA LEU A 35 14.52 -23.75 -16.73
C LEU A 35 14.11 -24.01 -15.30
N ILE A 36 14.44 -25.17 -14.72
CA ILE A 36 14.16 -25.49 -13.33
C ILE A 36 14.94 -24.56 -12.41
N SER A 37 16.23 -24.32 -12.68
CA SER A 37 17.05 -23.41 -11.88
C SER A 37 16.51 -21.97 -11.92
N PHE A 38 16.09 -21.50 -13.10
CA PHE A 38 15.48 -20.18 -13.26
C PHE A 38 14.14 -20.07 -12.52
N ALA A 39 13.27 -21.09 -12.65
CA ALA A 39 12.01 -21.15 -11.92
C ALA A 39 12.23 -21.17 -10.41
N SER A 40 13.21 -21.95 -9.93
CA SER A 40 13.58 -21.99 -8.50
C SER A 40 14.07 -20.64 -8.01
N LEU A 41 14.87 -19.92 -8.80
CA LEU A 41 15.33 -18.58 -8.45
C LEU A 41 14.17 -17.59 -8.33
N ILE A 42 13.18 -17.64 -9.24
CA ILE A 42 11.98 -16.81 -9.17
C ILE A 42 11.18 -17.11 -7.91
N VAL A 43 10.99 -18.40 -7.57
CA VAL A 43 10.27 -18.80 -6.34
C VAL A 43 10.98 -18.30 -5.09
N LEU A 44 12.31 -18.46 -5.01
CA LEU A 44 13.11 -17.95 -3.89
C LEU A 44 13.04 -16.43 -3.78
N ALA A 45 13.11 -15.71 -4.89
CA ALA A 45 12.94 -14.26 -4.91
C ALA A 45 11.53 -13.84 -4.44
N ALA A 46 10.48 -14.51 -4.89
CA ALA A 46 9.12 -14.27 -4.44
C ALA A 46 8.95 -14.52 -2.93
N ILE A 47 9.49 -15.62 -2.42
CA ILE A 47 9.50 -15.90 -0.98
C ILE A 47 10.27 -14.81 -0.23
N GLY A 48 11.43 -14.39 -0.73
CA GLY A 48 12.23 -13.31 -0.13
C GLY A 48 11.45 -11.99 -0.05
N ILE A 49 10.73 -11.63 -1.10
CA ILE A 49 9.87 -10.43 -1.14
C ILE A 49 8.73 -10.55 -0.14
N LEU A 50 8.04 -11.70 -0.08
CA LEU A 50 6.94 -11.94 0.88
C LEU A 50 7.43 -11.85 2.32
N VAL A 51 8.56 -12.47 2.63
CA VAL A 51 9.17 -12.39 3.97
C VAL A 51 9.55 -10.94 4.29
N TRP A 52 10.25 -10.27 3.39
CA TRP A 52 10.63 -8.88 3.58
C TRP A 52 9.43 -7.94 3.78
N ALA A 53 8.35 -8.13 3.03
CA ALA A 53 7.15 -7.31 3.14
C ALA A 53 6.44 -7.46 4.51
N ASN A 54 6.56 -8.62 5.15
CA ASN A 54 5.90 -8.91 6.43
C ASN A 54 6.81 -8.78 7.66
N VAL A 55 8.13 -8.81 7.47
CA VAL A 55 9.09 -8.59 8.58
C VAL A 55 9.25 -7.10 8.84
N GLY A 56 9.20 -6.70 10.12
CA GLY A 56 9.37 -5.30 10.53
C GLY A 56 8.17 -4.40 10.21
N VAL A 57 6.98 -4.96 10.08
CA VAL A 57 5.74 -4.19 10.04
C VAL A 57 5.48 -3.61 11.43
N MET A 58 5.35 -2.30 11.51
CA MET A 58 5.04 -1.58 12.74
C MET A 58 3.59 -1.84 13.13
N GLN A 59 3.40 -2.50 14.27
CA GLN A 59 2.09 -2.91 14.74
C GLN A 59 1.42 -1.81 15.56
N ALA A 60 0.09 -1.84 15.64
CA ALA A 60 -0.66 -0.94 16.49
C ALA A 60 -0.25 -1.06 17.96
N GLU A 61 -0.10 0.07 18.65
CA GLU A 61 0.07 0.09 20.09
C GLU A 61 -1.19 -0.44 20.78
N SER A 62 -1.03 -1.35 21.75
CA SER A 62 -2.14 -2.05 22.39
C SER A 62 -3.09 -1.11 23.15
N GLY A 63 -2.57 -0.04 23.76
CA GLY A 63 -3.36 0.94 24.51
C GLY A 63 -4.36 1.70 23.64
N PRO A 64 -3.92 2.43 22.60
CA PRO A 64 -4.81 3.09 21.64
C PRO A 64 -5.78 2.12 20.96
N LEU A 65 -5.30 0.96 20.51
CA LEU A 65 -6.15 -0.04 19.87
C LEU A 65 -7.26 -0.56 20.78
N ALA A 66 -6.95 -0.82 22.07
CA ALA A 66 -7.97 -1.23 23.05
C ALA A 66 -9.00 -0.11 23.28
N LYS A 67 -8.56 1.16 23.36
CA LYS A 67 -9.47 2.31 23.55
C LYS A 67 -10.49 2.42 22.41
N VAL A 68 -10.06 2.29 21.14
CA VAL A 68 -11.00 2.40 20.03
C VAL A 68 -11.93 1.18 19.95
N ARG A 69 -11.42 -0.02 20.21
CA ARG A 69 -12.25 -1.25 20.19
C ARG A 69 -13.31 -1.30 21.29
N THR A 70 -13.10 -0.58 22.39
CA THR A 70 -14.07 -0.51 23.50
C THR A 70 -14.91 0.76 23.46
N ASN A 71 -14.72 1.63 22.47
CA ASN A 71 -15.50 2.85 22.33
C ASN A 71 -16.92 2.57 21.79
N PRO A 72 -17.98 2.73 22.58
CA PRO A 72 -19.34 2.43 22.13
C PRO A 72 -19.84 3.36 21.02
N ALA A 73 -19.18 4.51 20.80
CA ALA A 73 -19.56 5.47 19.75
C ALA A 73 -19.00 5.10 18.36
N VAL A 74 -18.18 4.03 18.25
CA VAL A 74 -17.54 3.60 17.01
C VAL A 74 -17.81 2.13 16.76
N SER A 75 -18.38 1.81 15.62
CA SER A 75 -18.44 0.45 15.09
C SER A 75 -17.19 0.18 14.25
N ILE A 76 -16.57 -0.99 14.43
CA ILE A 76 -15.41 -1.43 13.64
C ILE A 76 -15.76 -2.75 12.96
N HIS A 77 -15.75 -2.74 11.63
CA HIS A 77 -15.89 -3.93 10.82
C HIS A 77 -14.58 -4.22 10.07
N GLU A 78 -14.10 -5.45 10.18
CA GLU A 78 -12.87 -5.87 9.51
C GLU A 78 -13.20 -6.72 8.28
N THR A 79 -12.56 -6.39 7.15
CA THR A 79 -12.60 -7.16 5.92
C THR A 79 -11.19 -7.66 5.55
N PRO A 80 -11.03 -8.54 4.57
CA PRO A 80 -9.69 -8.89 4.05
C PRO A 80 -8.90 -7.67 3.57
N ASP A 81 -9.58 -6.63 3.05
CA ASP A 81 -8.98 -5.51 2.34
C ASP A 81 -8.90 -4.21 3.16
N SER A 82 -9.65 -4.12 4.26
CA SER A 82 -9.76 -2.88 5.05
C SER A 82 -10.30 -3.10 6.45
N PHE A 83 -10.19 -2.05 7.29
CA PHE A 83 -11.04 -1.81 8.46
C PHE A 83 -12.03 -0.69 8.12
N ILE A 84 -13.29 -0.88 8.47
CA ILE A 84 -14.34 0.13 8.31
C ILE A 84 -14.73 0.60 9.69
N LEU A 85 -14.51 1.89 9.95
CA LEU A 85 -14.97 2.57 11.16
C LEU A 85 -16.19 3.40 10.81
N SER A 86 -17.29 3.15 11.48
CA SER A 86 -18.52 3.93 11.32
C SER A 86 -18.97 4.48 12.67
N PRO A 87 -19.61 5.67 12.73
CA PRO A 87 -20.24 6.11 13.95
C PRO A 87 -21.36 5.13 14.32
N ALA A 88 -21.54 4.89 15.63
CA ALA A 88 -22.61 4.03 16.12
C ALA A 88 -23.98 4.62 15.78
N ASP A 89 -24.08 5.95 15.76
CA ASP A 89 -25.27 6.72 15.41
C ASP A 89 -24.90 7.96 14.59
N GLY A 90 -25.80 8.45 13.73
CA GLY A 90 -25.65 9.73 13.06
C GLY A 90 -24.59 9.74 11.94
N ALA A 91 -24.51 8.70 11.12
CA ALA A 91 -23.65 8.69 9.93
C ALA A 91 -24.03 9.83 8.98
N SER A 92 -23.02 10.56 8.49
CA SER A 92 -23.21 11.76 7.65
C SER A 92 -23.41 11.46 6.15
N GLY A 93 -23.27 10.20 5.71
CA GLY A 93 -23.20 9.84 4.29
C GLY A 93 -21.86 10.22 3.64
N THR A 94 -20.91 10.72 4.41
CA THR A 94 -19.57 11.08 3.94
C THR A 94 -18.54 10.06 4.41
N GLY A 95 -17.59 9.69 3.53
CA GLY A 95 -16.55 8.72 3.83
C GLY A 95 -15.14 9.22 3.53
N LEU A 96 -14.18 8.58 4.18
CA LEU A 96 -12.76 8.76 3.96
C LEU A 96 -12.11 7.40 3.69
N VAL A 97 -11.55 7.19 2.50
CA VAL A 97 -10.62 6.08 2.27
C VAL A 97 -9.24 6.53 2.72
N PHE A 98 -8.72 5.89 3.76
CA PHE A 98 -7.43 6.23 4.36
C PHE A 98 -6.39 5.14 4.14
N ILE A 99 -5.22 5.51 3.64
CA ILE A 99 -4.15 4.60 3.26
C ILE A 99 -2.99 4.69 4.27
N PRO A 100 -2.62 3.58 4.92
CA PRO A 100 -1.50 3.50 5.85
C PRO A 100 -0.15 3.87 5.24
N GLY A 101 0.78 4.29 6.10
CA GLY A 101 2.19 4.45 5.75
C GLY A 101 2.88 3.12 5.44
N ALA A 102 4.06 3.20 4.83
CA ALA A 102 4.85 2.03 4.48
C ALA A 102 5.17 1.16 5.71
N LYS A 103 4.85 -0.14 5.62
CA LYS A 103 5.08 -1.10 6.70
C LYS A 103 4.47 -0.70 8.05
N VAL A 104 3.33 -0.02 8.02
CA VAL A 104 2.50 0.23 9.21
C VAL A 104 1.23 -0.58 9.09
N SER A 105 0.90 -1.32 10.14
CA SER A 105 -0.35 -2.08 10.20
C SER A 105 -1.56 -1.15 10.15
N ALA A 106 -2.59 -1.53 9.40
CA ALA A 106 -3.78 -0.70 9.19
C ALA A 106 -4.51 -0.36 10.50
N ASP A 107 -4.51 -1.28 11.46
CA ASP A 107 -5.15 -1.08 12.77
C ASP A 107 -4.44 -0.03 13.66
N ALA A 108 -3.21 0.38 13.31
CA ALA A 108 -2.50 1.47 13.96
C ALA A 108 -3.12 2.87 13.70
N TYR A 109 -4.08 2.97 12.79
CA TYR A 109 -4.77 4.23 12.49
C TYR A 109 -6.20 4.29 13.06
N LEU A 110 -6.71 3.19 13.58
CA LEU A 110 -8.12 3.12 14.03
C LEU A 110 -8.41 4.13 15.17
N TYR A 111 -7.54 4.19 16.19
CA TYR A 111 -7.71 5.15 17.27
C TYR A 111 -7.45 6.58 16.80
N LYS A 112 -6.44 6.78 15.96
CA LYS A 112 -6.10 8.10 15.42
C LYS A 112 -7.27 8.71 14.67
N LEU A 113 -7.98 7.92 13.85
CA LEU A 113 -9.09 8.38 13.01
C LEU A 113 -10.46 8.28 13.71
N SER A 114 -10.57 7.56 14.84
CA SER A 114 -11.85 7.43 15.55
C SER A 114 -12.44 8.76 16.03
N GLY A 115 -11.60 9.76 16.27
CA GLY A 115 -12.05 11.11 16.62
C GLY A 115 -12.87 11.76 15.50
N VAL A 116 -12.42 11.62 14.28
CA VAL A 116 -13.12 12.14 13.09
C VAL A 116 -14.44 11.41 12.90
N VAL A 117 -14.46 10.08 13.07
CA VAL A 117 -15.69 9.27 13.01
C VAL A 117 -16.76 9.80 13.97
N VAL A 118 -16.38 10.00 15.25
CA VAL A 118 -17.32 10.44 16.27
C VAL A 118 -17.75 11.90 16.08
N LYS A 119 -16.81 12.79 15.71
CA LYS A 119 -17.08 14.22 15.63
C LYS A 119 -17.85 14.62 14.39
N SER A 120 -17.50 14.04 13.25
CA SER A 120 -18.03 14.43 11.93
C SER A 120 -19.10 13.47 11.41
N GLY A 121 -19.36 12.37 12.09
CA GLY A 121 -20.24 11.30 11.57
C GLY A 121 -19.65 10.57 10.36
N LEU A 122 -18.34 10.64 10.15
CA LEU A 122 -17.65 10.14 8.98
C LEU A 122 -17.49 8.61 9.05
N THR A 123 -17.70 7.94 7.92
CA THR A 123 -17.26 6.54 7.75
C THR A 123 -15.83 6.53 7.23
N VAL A 124 -14.92 5.86 7.94
CA VAL A 124 -13.51 5.75 7.54
C VAL A 124 -13.18 4.32 7.13
N VAL A 125 -12.70 4.16 5.91
CA VAL A 125 -12.21 2.89 5.37
C VAL A 125 -10.68 2.92 5.39
N VAL A 126 -10.06 2.27 6.38
CA VAL A 126 -8.60 2.15 6.47
C VAL A 126 -8.16 0.94 5.66
N THR A 127 -7.46 1.17 4.57
CA THR A 127 -7.05 0.10 3.64
C THR A 127 -5.97 -0.80 4.26
N LYS A 128 -5.91 -2.06 3.80
CA LYS A 128 -4.81 -3.00 4.06
C LYS A 128 -3.99 -3.16 2.78
N PRO A 129 -2.93 -2.36 2.58
CA PRO A 129 -2.18 -2.37 1.34
C PRO A 129 -1.49 -3.71 1.07
N ILE A 130 -1.49 -4.13 -0.19
CA ILE A 130 -0.77 -5.32 -0.64
C ILE A 130 0.71 -5.20 -0.22
N LEU A 131 1.26 -6.25 0.39
CA LEU A 131 2.63 -6.29 0.92
C LEU A 131 2.94 -5.21 1.97
N ASN A 132 1.94 -4.66 2.65
CA ASN A 132 2.06 -3.52 3.58
C ASN A 132 2.72 -2.28 2.96
N LEU A 133 2.58 -2.10 1.65
CA LEU A 133 3.15 -0.99 0.87
C LEU A 133 2.14 -0.48 -0.15
N ALA A 134 1.67 0.74 0.04
CA ALA A 134 0.69 1.39 -0.83
C ALA A 134 1.13 1.46 -2.30
N PHE A 135 2.44 1.50 -2.56
CA PHE A 135 3.01 1.50 -3.91
C PHE A 135 2.65 0.24 -4.73
N PHE A 136 2.57 -0.93 -4.08
CA PHE A 136 2.20 -2.17 -4.75
C PHE A 136 0.69 -2.38 -4.86
N ASP A 137 -0.10 -1.57 -4.16
CA ASP A 137 -1.56 -1.67 -4.16
C ASP A 137 -2.16 -0.84 -5.28
N GLN A 138 -2.36 -1.47 -6.42
CA GLN A 138 -2.93 -0.85 -7.62
C GLN A 138 -4.44 -1.09 -7.76
N ARG A 139 -5.11 -1.59 -6.68
CA ARG A 139 -6.57 -1.75 -6.70
C ARG A 139 -7.27 -0.42 -6.95
N PRO A 140 -8.39 -0.40 -7.70
CA PRO A 140 -9.15 0.81 -7.91
C PRO A 140 -9.80 1.30 -6.61
N LEU A 141 -10.09 2.59 -6.51
CA LEU A 141 -10.73 3.21 -5.34
C LEU A 141 -12.05 2.52 -4.98
N THR A 142 -12.78 2.07 -6.00
CA THR A 142 -14.06 1.36 -5.85
C THR A 142 -13.96 0.06 -5.04
N THR A 143 -12.79 -0.57 -4.95
CA THR A 143 -12.56 -1.71 -4.05
C THR A 143 -12.84 -1.35 -2.59
N PHE A 144 -12.56 -0.12 -2.21
CA PHE A 144 -12.68 0.37 -0.84
C PHE A 144 -14.01 1.08 -0.61
N THR A 145 -14.47 1.88 -1.56
CA THR A 145 -15.76 2.61 -1.44
C THR A 145 -16.95 1.66 -1.42
N ASN A 146 -16.92 0.57 -2.19
CA ASN A 146 -17.96 -0.46 -2.17
C ASN A 146 -18.10 -1.19 -0.82
N ALA A 147 -17.11 -1.08 0.07
CA ALA A 147 -17.19 -1.65 1.41
C ALA A 147 -18.10 -0.86 2.38
N ALA A 148 -18.49 0.37 1.98
CA ALA A 148 -19.41 1.23 2.73
C ALA A 148 -20.47 1.83 1.77
N PRO A 149 -21.48 1.04 1.36
CA PRO A 149 -22.43 1.41 0.31
C PRO A 149 -23.38 2.55 0.71
N ASP A 150 -23.48 2.88 1.99
CA ASP A 150 -24.31 3.97 2.50
C ASP A 150 -23.58 5.34 2.47
N VAL A 151 -22.41 5.41 1.84
CA VAL A 151 -21.59 6.62 1.70
C VAL A 151 -21.70 7.15 0.28
N ASP A 152 -22.15 8.41 0.15
CA ASP A 152 -22.38 9.08 -1.14
C ASP A 152 -21.24 10.04 -1.53
N THR A 153 -20.51 10.58 -0.53
CA THR A 153 -19.45 11.59 -0.75
C THR A 153 -18.13 11.05 -0.22
N TRP A 154 -17.11 10.99 -1.09
CA TRP A 154 -15.84 10.39 -0.73
C TRP A 154 -14.68 11.37 -0.71
N PHE A 155 -13.93 11.33 0.39
CA PHE A 155 -12.59 11.88 0.52
C PHE A 155 -11.57 10.75 0.45
N VAL A 156 -10.36 11.07 0.05
CA VAL A 156 -9.22 10.16 0.11
C VAL A 156 -8.12 10.76 0.97
N GLY A 157 -7.34 9.94 1.62
CA GLY A 157 -6.25 10.43 2.44
C GLY A 157 -5.25 9.34 2.78
N GLY A 158 -4.16 9.72 3.40
CA GLY A 158 -3.17 8.76 3.84
C GLY A 158 -2.01 9.39 4.60
N HIS A 159 -1.24 8.53 5.21
CA HIS A 159 -0.03 8.88 5.93
C HIS A 159 1.20 8.48 5.12
N SER A 160 2.21 9.35 5.06
CA SER A 160 3.50 9.02 4.44
C SER A 160 3.32 8.46 3.01
N LEU A 161 3.87 7.28 2.69
CA LEU A 161 3.68 6.62 1.39
C LEU A 161 2.20 6.38 1.04
N GLY A 162 1.33 6.20 2.05
CA GLY A 162 -0.12 6.09 1.83
C GLY A 162 -0.73 7.37 1.29
N GLY A 163 -0.25 8.55 1.72
CA GLY A 163 -0.68 9.83 1.17
C GLY A 163 -0.25 10.03 -0.29
N VAL A 164 0.94 9.55 -0.68
CA VAL A 164 1.36 9.53 -2.09
C VAL A 164 0.38 8.72 -2.95
N ARG A 165 -0.12 7.58 -2.44
CA ARG A 165 -1.14 6.80 -3.13
C ARG A 165 -2.51 7.50 -3.13
N ALA A 166 -2.88 8.15 -2.03
CA ALA A 166 -4.11 8.94 -1.95
C ALA A 166 -4.15 10.08 -2.98
N CYS A 167 -3.00 10.72 -3.28
CA CYS A 167 -2.90 11.70 -4.35
C CYS A 167 -3.28 11.14 -5.73
N GLN A 168 -2.98 9.86 -6.00
CA GLN A 168 -3.38 9.23 -7.27
C GLN A 168 -4.91 9.05 -7.35
N TYR A 169 -5.55 8.69 -6.23
CA TYR A 169 -7.01 8.61 -6.16
C TYR A 169 -7.68 10.00 -6.20
N ALA A 170 -7.03 11.03 -5.66
CA ALA A 170 -7.57 12.40 -5.67
C ALA A 170 -7.71 12.99 -7.08
N ALA A 171 -7.09 12.38 -8.10
CA ALA A 171 -7.30 12.73 -9.50
C ALA A 171 -8.62 12.17 -10.09
N GLU A 172 -9.32 11.27 -9.37
CA GLU A 172 -10.59 10.72 -9.83
C GLU A 172 -11.72 11.75 -9.61
N PRO A 173 -12.66 11.91 -10.57
CA PRO A 173 -13.66 12.99 -10.54
C PRO A 173 -14.66 12.89 -9.39
N ASP A 174 -14.84 11.69 -8.83
CA ASP A 174 -15.79 11.44 -7.74
C ASP A 174 -15.19 11.66 -6.34
N VAL A 175 -13.97 12.20 -6.27
CA VAL A 175 -13.27 12.48 -5.01
C VAL A 175 -13.43 13.94 -4.62
N SER A 176 -14.09 14.17 -3.49
CA SER A 176 -14.42 15.51 -2.98
C SER A 176 -13.27 16.23 -2.28
N GLY A 177 -12.18 15.54 -1.95
CA GLY A 177 -10.99 16.15 -1.34
C GLY A 177 -9.93 15.16 -0.90
N LEU A 178 -8.73 15.71 -0.65
CA LEU A 178 -7.52 14.98 -0.27
C LEU A 178 -7.07 15.37 1.13
N ILE A 179 -6.73 14.39 1.98
CA ILE A 179 -6.20 14.60 3.33
C ILE A 179 -4.84 13.91 3.47
N LEU A 180 -3.80 14.72 3.66
CA LEU A 180 -2.42 14.25 3.79
C LEU A 180 -1.93 14.40 5.23
N LEU A 181 -1.41 13.33 5.80
CA LEU A 181 -0.79 13.31 7.12
C LEU A 181 0.70 12.98 6.96
N GLY A 182 1.60 13.96 7.24
CA GLY A 182 3.04 13.79 7.06
C GLY A 182 3.39 13.26 5.68
N SER A 183 2.81 13.82 4.61
CA SER A 183 2.93 13.31 3.25
C SER A 183 2.87 14.43 2.21
N TYR A 184 3.17 14.09 0.96
CA TYR A 184 3.13 14.96 -0.21
C TYR A 184 2.77 14.17 -1.47
N CYS A 185 2.36 14.86 -2.53
CA CYS A 185 2.05 14.22 -3.81
C CYS A 185 3.30 14.03 -4.68
N ALA A 186 3.29 12.98 -5.50
CA ALA A 186 4.28 12.72 -6.54
C ALA A 186 3.68 12.89 -7.96
N ASN A 187 2.36 12.95 -8.08
CA ASN A 187 1.63 13.30 -9.30
C ASN A 187 1.09 14.73 -9.20
N ASP A 188 0.91 15.35 -10.33
CA ASP A 188 0.41 16.72 -10.44
C ASP A 188 -1.13 16.75 -10.29
N LEU A 189 -1.61 17.52 -9.32
CA LEU A 189 -3.02 17.78 -9.03
C LEU A 189 -3.33 19.30 -9.11
N ALA A 190 -2.40 20.15 -9.56
CA ALA A 190 -2.57 21.59 -9.55
C ALA A 190 -3.81 22.08 -10.31
N GLU A 191 -4.15 21.41 -11.41
CA GLU A 191 -5.29 21.72 -12.26
C GLU A 191 -6.53 20.84 -11.97
N VAL A 192 -6.46 19.96 -10.96
CA VAL A 192 -7.61 19.13 -10.58
C VAL A 192 -8.57 19.94 -9.72
N ASP A 193 -9.85 19.95 -10.10
CA ASP A 193 -10.90 20.64 -9.35
C ASP A 193 -11.26 19.85 -8.07
N THR A 194 -10.35 19.91 -7.13
CA THR A 194 -10.49 19.31 -5.79
C THR A 194 -9.80 20.22 -4.78
N ARG A 195 -9.94 19.91 -3.52
CA ARG A 195 -9.31 20.62 -2.42
C ARG A 195 -8.47 19.69 -1.57
N ALA A 196 -7.46 20.20 -0.88
CA ALA A 196 -6.60 19.38 -0.05
C ALA A 196 -6.35 19.98 1.34
N LEU A 197 -6.18 19.09 2.32
CA LEU A 197 -5.69 19.40 3.66
C LEU A 197 -4.36 18.66 3.87
N SER A 198 -3.29 19.40 4.12
CA SER A 198 -1.97 18.85 4.39
C SER A 198 -1.55 19.16 5.83
N LEU A 199 -1.53 18.13 6.67
CA LEU A 199 -1.05 18.20 8.05
C LEU A 199 0.40 17.71 8.11
N SER A 200 1.31 18.58 8.57
CA SER A 200 2.75 18.27 8.72
C SER A 200 3.16 18.32 10.18
N GLY A 201 4.21 17.59 10.56
CA GLY A 201 4.79 17.66 11.89
C GLY A 201 6.08 18.48 11.89
N SER A 202 6.23 19.46 12.79
CA SER A 202 7.45 20.29 12.82
C SER A 202 8.71 19.51 13.22
N ALA A 203 8.54 18.36 13.91
CA ALA A 203 9.63 17.46 14.28
C ALA A 203 9.73 16.21 13.38
N ASP A 204 9.01 16.17 12.26
CA ASP A 204 9.07 15.09 11.28
C ASP A 204 10.39 15.15 10.48
N LEU A 205 11.23 14.13 10.63
CA LEU A 205 12.49 14.00 9.89
C LEU A 205 12.40 13.08 8.68
N LEU A 206 11.26 12.45 8.42
CA LEU A 206 11.03 11.55 7.28
C LEU A 206 10.31 12.28 6.13
N SER A 207 9.15 12.87 6.40
CA SER A 207 8.45 13.79 5.52
C SER A 207 8.57 15.21 6.09
N THR A 208 9.79 15.78 6.00
CA THR A 208 10.08 17.07 6.62
C THR A 208 9.16 18.18 6.09
N PRO A 209 8.86 19.22 6.87
CA PRO A 209 8.10 20.37 6.39
C PRO A 209 8.64 20.91 5.05
N ASP A 210 9.96 20.98 4.88
CA ASP A 210 10.58 21.44 3.64
C ASP A 210 10.24 20.57 2.44
N LYS A 211 10.30 19.22 2.58
CA LYS A 211 9.89 18.29 1.52
C LYS A 211 8.42 18.44 1.13
N ILE A 212 7.56 18.69 2.13
CA ILE A 212 6.13 18.90 1.89
C ILE A 212 5.93 20.22 1.11
N MET A 213 6.61 21.28 1.52
CA MET A 213 6.52 22.58 0.86
C MET A 213 7.16 22.61 -0.54
N ASP A 214 8.25 21.87 -0.75
CA ASP A 214 8.88 21.70 -2.08
C ASP A 214 7.92 21.04 -3.07
N ALA A 215 7.07 20.13 -2.60
CA ALA A 215 6.05 19.44 -3.40
C ALA A 215 4.69 20.18 -3.44
N ALA A 216 4.56 21.33 -2.77
CA ALA A 216 3.29 22.07 -2.69
C ALA A 216 2.75 22.50 -4.06
N HIS A 217 3.63 22.72 -5.03
CA HIS A 217 3.25 23.07 -6.41
C HIS A 217 2.50 21.96 -7.15
N LEU A 218 2.53 20.72 -6.65
CA LEU A 218 1.78 19.57 -7.19
C LEU A 218 0.37 19.44 -6.59
N LEU A 219 0.03 20.24 -5.60
CA LEU A 219 -1.27 20.19 -4.94
C LEU A 219 -2.27 21.17 -5.57
N PRO A 220 -3.58 20.93 -5.42
CA PRO A 220 -4.61 21.88 -5.84
C PRO A 220 -4.40 23.26 -5.23
N THR A 221 -4.78 24.32 -5.95
CA THR A 221 -4.71 25.69 -5.44
C THR A 221 -5.50 25.91 -4.15
N ALA A 222 -6.59 25.14 -3.96
CA ALA A 222 -7.40 25.11 -2.75
C ALA A 222 -6.82 24.17 -1.67
N THR A 223 -5.51 24.28 -1.39
CA THR A 223 -4.85 23.48 -0.37
C THR A 223 -4.66 24.28 0.92
N THR A 224 -5.10 23.71 2.03
CA THR A 224 -4.80 24.20 3.37
C THR A 224 -3.62 23.46 3.96
N PHE A 225 -2.56 24.18 4.34
CA PHE A 225 -1.41 23.63 5.05
C PHE A 225 -1.51 23.93 6.53
N PHE A 226 -1.40 22.91 7.36
CA PHE A 226 -1.48 23.06 8.81
C PHE A 226 -0.30 22.32 9.49
N PRO A 227 0.72 23.05 9.96
CA PRO A 227 1.82 22.46 10.72
C PRO A 227 1.38 22.17 12.15
N ILE A 228 1.65 20.95 12.64
CA ILE A 228 1.43 20.56 14.03
C ILE A 228 2.78 20.69 14.75
N GLU A 229 2.89 21.73 15.56
CA GLU A 229 4.12 22.03 16.31
C GLU A 229 4.41 20.91 17.30
N GLY A 230 5.63 20.36 17.29
CA GLY A 230 6.08 19.28 18.16
C GLY A 230 5.61 17.87 17.77
N ALA A 231 4.85 17.70 16.69
CA ALA A 231 4.55 16.38 16.15
C ALA A 231 5.70 15.88 15.26
N ASN A 232 6.00 14.59 15.34
CA ASN A 232 6.88 13.90 14.43
C ASN A 232 6.10 12.98 13.47
N HIS A 233 6.78 12.29 12.56
CA HIS A 233 6.16 11.41 11.56
C HIS A 233 5.28 10.32 12.20
N ALA A 234 5.81 9.63 13.21
CA ALA A 234 5.13 8.53 13.87
C ALA A 234 3.86 8.96 14.63
N ARG A 235 3.69 10.26 14.95
CA ARG A 235 2.49 10.77 15.62
C ARG A 235 1.24 10.80 14.73
N PHE A 236 1.39 10.62 13.43
CA PHE A 236 0.25 10.48 12.52
C PHE A 236 -0.40 9.09 12.54
N GLY A 237 0.19 8.13 13.28
CA GLY A 237 -0.39 6.83 13.61
C GLY A 237 -0.18 6.48 15.08
N ASP A 238 -0.63 5.29 15.51
CA ASP A 238 -0.45 4.77 16.86
C ASP A 238 0.35 3.45 16.80
N TYR A 239 1.61 3.52 16.32
CA TYR A 239 2.52 2.38 16.11
C TYR A 239 3.88 2.53 16.81
N GLY A 240 4.01 3.55 17.66
CA GLY A 240 5.20 3.79 18.45
C GLY A 240 6.30 4.54 17.71
N VAL A 241 7.55 4.24 18.04
CA VAL A 241 8.73 4.95 17.52
C VAL A 241 9.12 4.40 16.15
N GLN A 242 9.43 5.29 15.21
CA GLN A 242 9.92 4.94 13.88
C GLN A 242 11.41 5.31 13.73
N ALA A 243 12.20 4.39 13.19
CA ALA A 243 13.60 4.62 12.95
C ALA A 243 13.83 5.76 11.94
N GLY A 244 14.73 6.67 12.27
CA GLY A 244 15.07 7.83 11.44
C GLY A 244 14.13 9.03 11.59
N ASP A 245 13.09 8.91 12.41
CA ASP A 245 12.18 10.02 12.71
C ASP A 245 12.72 10.92 13.84
N GLY A 246 12.14 12.12 13.96
CA GLY A 246 12.43 13.05 15.03
C GLY A 246 11.78 12.66 16.35
N VAL A 247 12.06 13.41 17.40
CA VAL A 247 11.47 13.21 18.73
C VAL A 247 10.28 14.13 18.87
N ALA A 248 9.09 13.54 19.04
CA ALA A 248 7.89 14.33 19.30
C ALA A 248 7.90 14.92 20.71
N SER A 249 7.49 16.17 20.84
CA SER A 249 7.23 16.82 22.12
C SER A 249 5.75 16.78 22.51
N LEU A 250 4.86 16.44 21.57
CA LEU A 250 3.42 16.28 21.83
C LEU A 250 3.05 14.82 22.08
N ASP A 251 2.07 14.63 22.97
CA ASP A 251 1.42 13.34 23.15
C ASP A 251 0.59 12.94 21.91
N SER A 252 0.53 11.64 21.64
CA SER A 252 -0.24 11.07 20.51
C SER A 252 -1.73 11.44 20.56
N SER A 253 -2.31 11.58 21.78
CA SER A 253 -3.70 12.00 21.95
C SER A 253 -3.95 13.45 21.53
N ILE A 254 -3.01 14.35 21.79
CA ILE A 254 -3.12 15.76 21.39
C ILE A 254 -3.08 15.85 19.86
N VAL A 255 -2.15 15.15 19.22
CA VAL A 255 -2.08 15.10 17.75
C VAL A 255 -3.37 14.52 17.14
N ARG A 256 -3.95 13.48 17.76
CA ARG A 256 -5.26 12.94 17.38
C ARG A 256 -6.36 13.99 17.42
N ASP A 257 -6.41 14.78 18.49
CA ASP A 257 -7.45 15.79 18.67
C ASP A 257 -7.29 16.94 17.66
N VAL A 258 -6.04 17.31 17.32
CA VAL A 258 -5.75 18.28 16.24
C VAL A 258 -6.19 17.72 14.88
N ILE A 259 -5.79 16.49 14.53
CA ILE A 259 -6.24 15.84 13.30
C ILE A 259 -7.78 15.83 13.21
N THR A 260 -8.44 15.49 14.33
CA THR A 260 -9.90 15.45 14.40
C THR A 260 -10.51 16.83 14.12
N ALA A 261 -9.96 17.88 14.70
CA ALA A 261 -10.47 19.24 14.55
C ALA A 261 -10.29 19.76 13.11
N GLU A 262 -9.09 19.58 12.55
CA GLU A 262 -8.76 20.09 11.22
C GLU A 262 -9.49 19.33 10.12
N VAL A 263 -9.62 17.99 10.23
CA VAL A 263 -10.39 17.20 9.28
C VAL A 263 -11.87 17.53 9.35
N ASP A 264 -12.46 17.67 10.55
CA ASP A 264 -13.86 18.10 10.73
C ASP A 264 -14.11 19.47 10.08
N SER A 265 -13.22 20.45 10.33
CA SER A 265 -13.30 21.78 9.72
C SER A 265 -13.22 21.70 8.19
N PHE A 266 -12.25 20.96 7.68
CA PHE A 266 -12.03 20.79 6.24
C PHE A 266 -13.24 20.18 5.52
N ILE A 267 -13.86 19.15 6.10
CA ILE A 267 -15.02 18.48 5.49
C ILE A 267 -16.24 19.40 5.45
N ARG A 268 -16.45 20.20 6.49
CA ARG A 268 -17.64 21.09 6.61
C ARG A 268 -17.58 22.34 5.76
N THR A 269 -16.39 22.79 5.37
CA THR A 269 -16.20 24.06 4.63
C THR A 269 -16.29 23.89 3.11
N GLY A 270 -16.68 22.75 2.61
CA GLY A 270 -16.79 22.44 1.17
C GLY A 270 -18.21 22.09 0.68
#